data_e43a7e29e1619ad7c82caeee5734d87b
#
_entry.id   e43a7e29e1619ad7c82caeee5734d87b
#
_cell.length_a   1.000
_cell.length_b   1.000
_cell.length_c   1.000
_cell.angle_alpha   90.00
_cell.angle_beta   90.00
_cell.angle_gamma   90.00
#
_symmetry.space_group_name_H-M   'P 1'
#
loop_
_entity.id
_entity.type
_entity.pdbx_description
1 polymer ?
#
loop_
_entity_poly.entity_id
_entity_poly.type
_entity_poly.pdbx_seq_one_letter_code
_entity_poly.pdbx_strand_id
1 'polypeptide(L)'
;MNSYQAGERLLCGGYTAYTPAGKSNFVRSGRWYTSPEPGDIVYFYHASMGRVAHVGIVTAVSRSILGAITITTVEGNTAPGRHFSRDGGSVAEKRYSFRPNEIGGRNLINGFGRPTYGSDTCAIAELIAAAKAEIGYVEKASAAQLDQKSANPGAGNFTKFGKWFGLDGQPWCQIFVSWCVYTACAAHRARAHTGWQQTAAGWMYTDETGRQLASEWAHISGRWYAFDNAGLMLHDVWFWSGSGWYYLAGDGGMLSSQWLEYEGHQYYLTATGLMAQSAYVRGVQPSVGGAPYYYYIDDQGRWDSSRDTEQLPAGAELAR
;
A
#
# COMPACT_ATOMS: atom_id res chain seq x y z
N MET A 1 6.00 -8.59 -13.27
CA MET A 1 6.96 -9.09 -12.25
C MET A 1 6.20 -9.26 -10.95
N ASN A 2 6.30 -10.37 -10.22
CA ASN A 2 5.66 -10.52 -8.91
C ASN A 2 6.54 -9.93 -7.77
N SER A 3 6.00 -9.83 -6.55
CA SER A 3 6.73 -9.23 -5.40
C SER A 3 8.02 -10.00 -5.06
N TYR A 4 8.02 -11.30 -5.26
CA TYR A 4 9.20 -12.15 -5.03
C TYR A 4 10.33 -11.78 -5.99
N GLN A 5 10.06 -11.76 -7.29
CA GLN A 5 11.02 -11.38 -8.33
C GLN A 5 11.51 -9.92 -8.18
N ALA A 6 10.63 -9.00 -7.77
CA ALA A 6 11.01 -7.62 -7.50
C ALA A 6 12.05 -7.52 -6.38
N GLY A 7 11.87 -8.28 -5.30
CA GLY A 7 12.84 -8.32 -4.20
C GLY A 7 14.16 -8.99 -4.56
N GLU A 8 14.14 -10.06 -5.38
CA GLU A 8 15.37 -10.65 -5.90
C GLU A 8 16.17 -9.65 -6.73
N ARG A 9 15.50 -8.89 -7.58
CA ARG A 9 16.11 -7.81 -8.37
C ARG A 9 16.66 -6.70 -7.47
N LEU A 10 15.94 -6.30 -6.42
CA LEU A 10 16.39 -5.31 -5.45
C LEU A 10 17.69 -5.74 -4.78
N LEU A 11 17.80 -7.00 -4.38
CA LEU A 11 18.99 -7.58 -3.74
C LEU A 11 20.10 -7.98 -4.72
N CYS A 12 19.97 -7.65 -6.01
CA CYS A 12 20.94 -8.02 -7.04
C CYS A 12 21.17 -9.54 -7.19
N GLY A 13 20.17 -10.35 -6.78
CA GLY A 13 20.22 -11.83 -6.83
C GLY A 13 19.14 -12.43 -5.95
N GLY A 14 19.14 -13.76 -5.81
CA GLY A 14 18.13 -14.45 -5.01
C GLY A 14 18.15 -14.12 -3.53
N TYR A 15 17.02 -14.30 -2.88
CA TYR A 15 16.96 -14.28 -1.41
C TYR A 15 17.89 -15.34 -0.83
N THR A 16 18.53 -15.03 0.28
CA THR A 16 19.48 -15.95 0.93
C THR A 16 19.38 -15.86 2.44
N ALA A 17 19.67 -16.96 3.13
CA ALA A 17 19.87 -17.02 4.56
C ALA A 17 21.36 -16.82 4.95
N TYR A 18 22.27 -16.88 3.97
CA TYR A 18 23.70 -16.88 4.20
C TYR A 18 24.33 -15.51 3.89
N THR A 19 24.83 -14.84 4.90
CA THR A 19 25.37 -13.47 4.81
C THR A 19 26.48 -13.30 3.75
N PRO A 20 27.47 -14.22 3.60
CA PRO A 20 28.45 -14.10 2.52
C PRO A 20 27.85 -14.21 1.11
N ALA A 21 26.80 -14.98 0.92
CA ALA A 21 26.12 -15.07 -0.37
C ALA A 21 25.39 -13.76 -0.70
N GLY A 22 24.71 -13.15 0.28
CA GLY A 22 24.10 -11.83 0.13
C GLY A 22 25.12 -10.75 -0.25
N LYS A 23 26.27 -10.70 0.41
CA LYS A 23 27.39 -9.84 0.00
C LYS A 23 27.81 -10.10 -1.45
N SER A 24 27.99 -11.38 -1.82
CA SER A 24 28.46 -11.75 -3.15
C SER A 24 27.51 -11.29 -4.27
N ASN A 25 26.21 -11.23 -4.03
CA ASN A 25 25.24 -10.71 -4.97
C ASN A 25 25.56 -9.24 -5.33
N PHE A 26 25.77 -8.39 -4.35
CA PHE A 26 26.12 -6.98 -4.56
C PHE A 26 27.50 -6.81 -5.20
N VAL A 27 28.49 -7.58 -4.77
CA VAL A 27 29.85 -7.53 -5.37
C VAL A 27 29.83 -7.89 -6.85
N ARG A 28 29.17 -9.00 -7.21
CA ARG A 28 29.05 -9.44 -8.61
C ARG A 28 28.29 -8.46 -9.50
N SER A 29 27.35 -7.73 -8.92
CA SER A 29 26.54 -6.74 -9.63
C SER A 29 27.16 -5.34 -9.66
N GLY A 30 28.40 -5.16 -9.17
CA GLY A 30 29.07 -3.87 -9.11
C GLY A 30 28.39 -2.85 -8.17
N ARG A 31 27.61 -3.36 -7.19
CA ARG A 31 26.83 -2.53 -6.26
C ARG A 31 27.34 -2.64 -4.80
N TRP A 32 28.64 -2.84 -4.66
CA TRP A 32 29.33 -2.87 -3.38
C TRP A 32 30.08 -1.56 -3.15
N TYR A 33 29.84 -0.91 -2.01
CA TYR A 33 30.33 0.43 -1.71
C TYR A 33 31.01 0.49 -0.34
N THR A 34 31.90 1.50 -0.18
CA THR A 34 32.52 1.88 1.09
C THR A 34 31.96 3.19 1.64
N SER A 35 31.02 3.82 0.95
CA SER A 35 30.30 5.01 1.40
C SER A 35 28.83 4.66 1.62
N PRO A 36 28.33 4.73 2.87
CA PRO A 36 26.94 4.37 3.19
C PRO A 36 25.94 5.42 2.71
N GLU A 37 24.76 4.92 2.34
CA GLU A 37 23.54 5.72 2.13
C GLU A 37 22.37 5.07 2.87
N PRO A 38 21.29 5.83 3.20
CA PRO A 38 20.06 5.24 3.70
C PRO A 38 19.50 4.23 2.69
N GLY A 39 19.05 3.09 3.19
CA GLY A 39 18.57 1.97 2.35
C GLY A 39 19.66 0.95 1.98
N ASP A 40 20.93 1.25 2.17
CA ASP A 40 21.99 0.25 1.97
C ASP A 40 21.89 -0.91 2.96
N ILE A 41 22.38 -2.07 2.55
CA ILE A 41 22.53 -3.25 3.39
C ILE A 41 23.97 -3.28 3.91
N VAL A 42 24.17 -3.03 5.22
CA VAL A 42 25.49 -3.07 5.85
C VAL A 42 25.86 -4.51 6.18
N TYR A 43 27.12 -4.87 5.92
CA TYR A 43 27.70 -6.18 6.24
C TYR A 43 28.79 -6.04 7.28
N PHE A 44 28.69 -6.88 8.33
CA PHE A 44 29.61 -6.86 9.46
C PHE A 44 30.55 -8.08 9.40
N TYR A 45 31.86 -7.80 9.45
CA TYR A 45 32.88 -8.85 9.56
C TYR A 45 33.00 -9.32 10.99
N HIS A 46 33.05 -10.62 11.18
CA HIS A 46 33.26 -11.24 12.49
C HIS A 46 34.62 -11.94 12.53
N ALA A 47 35.54 -11.43 13.35
CA ALA A 47 36.92 -11.88 13.35
C ALA A 47 37.07 -13.37 13.68
N SER A 48 36.32 -13.89 14.67
CA SER A 48 36.40 -15.31 15.04
C SER A 48 35.88 -16.25 13.98
N MET A 49 35.02 -15.75 13.05
CA MET A 49 34.48 -16.56 11.93
C MET A 49 35.26 -16.34 10.63
N GLY A 50 36.17 -15.38 10.58
CA GLY A 50 36.97 -15.08 9.40
C GLY A 50 36.19 -14.58 8.19
N ARG A 51 34.93 -14.13 8.39
CA ARG A 51 34.01 -13.78 7.28
C ARG A 51 32.95 -12.74 7.74
N VAL A 52 32.22 -12.19 6.78
CA VAL A 52 30.97 -11.48 7.12
C VAL A 52 29.96 -12.47 7.72
N ALA A 53 29.40 -12.14 8.86
CA ALA A 53 28.54 -13.05 9.63
C ALA A 53 27.31 -12.36 10.24
N HIS A 54 27.15 -11.06 9.99
CA HIS A 54 25.98 -10.31 10.39
C HIS A 54 25.65 -9.24 9.35
N VAL A 55 24.39 -8.77 9.33
CA VAL A 55 23.87 -7.86 8.33
C VAL A 55 22.72 -7.03 8.91
N GLY A 56 22.58 -5.80 8.44
CA GLY A 56 21.49 -4.89 8.81
C GLY A 56 21.10 -3.95 7.68
N ILE A 57 20.01 -3.23 7.85
CA ILE A 57 19.51 -2.22 6.92
C ILE A 57 19.87 -0.84 7.47
N VAL A 58 20.57 -0.02 6.68
CA VAL A 58 20.93 1.36 7.04
C VAL A 58 19.69 2.24 6.94
N THR A 59 19.28 2.86 8.04
CA THR A 59 18.08 3.70 8.09
C THR A 59 18.38 5.19 8.10
N ALA A 60 19.60 5.58 8.54
CA ALA A 60 20.08 6.95 8.51
C ALA A 60 21.60 6.99 8.45
N VAL A 61 22.14 8.07 7.85
CA VAL A 61 23.58 8.35 7.77
C VAL A 61 23.81 9.81 8.16
N SER A 62 24.77 10.05 9.03
CA SER A 62 25.27 11.39 9.32
C SER A 62 26.79 11.43 9.21
N ARG A 63 27.32 12.61 8.84
CA ARG A 63 28.75 12.84 8.69
C ARG A 63 29.16 14.06 9.51
N SER A 64 30.17 13.90 10.33
CA SER A 64 30.74 15.02 11.10
C SER A 64 31.70 15.84 10.24
N ILE A 65 31.93 17.08 10.63
CA ILE A 65 32.93 17.97 10.00
C ILE A 65 34.37 17.41 10.11
N LEU A 66 34.63 16.51 11.07
CA LEU A 66 35.90 15.82 11.26
C LEU A 66 36.01 14.50 10.50
N GLY A 67 35.08 14.24 9.57
CA GLY A 67 35.07 13.07 8.66
C GLY A 67 34.58 11.76 9.30
N ALA A 68 34.11 11.77 10.55
CA ALA A 68 33.47 10.58 11.11
C ALA A 68 32.09 10.35 10.46
N ILE A 69 31.77 9.10 10.15
CA ILE A 69 30.49 8.64 9.63
C ILE A 69 29.75 7.93 10.75
N THR A 70 28.50 8.28 10.96
CA THR A 70 27.60 7.53 11.85
C THR A 70 26.44 6.99 11.05
N ILE A 71 26.21 5.67 11.13
CA ILE A 71 25.05 5.01 10.57
C ILE A 71 24.11 4.61 11.69
N THR A 72 22.81 4.70 11.43
CA THR A 72 21.76 4.02 12.19
C THR A 72 21.28 2.85 11.37
N THR A 73 21.14 1.68 11.98
CA THR A 73 20.71 0.45 11.32
C THR A 73 19.53 -0.17 12.02
N VAL A 74 18.74 -0.99 11.32
CA VAL A 74 17.83 -1.96 11.91
C VAL A 74 18.34 -3.35 11.56
N GLU A 75 18.50 -4.17 12.58
CA GLU A 75 19.14 -5.49 12.51
C GLU A 75 18.25 -6.55 13.12
N GLY A 76 18.12 -7.69 12.43
CA GLY A 76 17.49 -8.90 12.97
C GLY A 76 18.53 -9.83 13.58
N ASN A 77 18.12 -10.68 14.53
CA ASN A 77 19.01 -11.58 15.28
C ASN A 77 20.14 -10.83 16.03
N THR A 78 19.78 -9.73 16.67
CA THR A 78 20.71 -8.90 17.43
C THR A 78 20.19 -8.65 18.84
N ALA A 79 21.06 -8.26 19.77
CA ALA A 79 20.65 -7.82 21.11
C ALA A 79 20.37 -6.31 21.11
N PRO A 80 19.38 -5.84 21.90
CA PRO A 80 19.20 -4.41 22.15
C PRO A 80 20.45 -3.77 22.75
N GLY A 81 20.62 -2.46 22.54
CA GLY A 81 21.74 -1.68 23.11
C GLY A 81 22.80 -1.31 22.10
N ARG A 82 23.88 -0.66 22.57
CA ARG A 82 24.87 0.00 21.70
C ARG A 82 25.94 -0.94 21.14
N HIS A 83 26.17 -2.09 21.76
CA HIS A 83 27.21 -3.00 21.31
C HIS A 83 26.78 -3.86 20.15
N PHE A 84 27.72 -4.15 19.26
CA PHE A 84 27.53 -5.12 18.20
C PHE A 84 27.14 -6.49 18.79
N SER A 85 26.12 -7.12 18.25
CA SER A 85 25.73 -8.47 18.60
C SER A 85 25.33 -9.22 17.32
N ARG A 86 25.91 -10.37 17.12
CA ARG A 86 25.64 -11.23 15.96
C ARG A 86 24.43 -12.17 16.17
N ASP A 87 24.15 -12.50 17.42
CA ASP A 87 23.18 -13.53 17.82
C ASP A 87 22.54 -13.06 19.14
N GLY A 88 21.51 -12.28 19.05
CA GLY A 88 20.88 -11.63 20.20
C GLY A 88 19.37 -11.78 20.26
N GLY A 89 18.78 -12.55 19.36
CA GLY A 89 17.38 -13.00 19.42
C GLY A 89 16.33 -11.92 19.21
N SER A 90 16.67 -10.70 18.75
CA SER A 90 15.69 -9.65 18.55
C SER A 90 15.91 -8.82 17.27
N VAL A 91 14.91 -8.01 16.93
CA VAL A 91 15.06 -6.89 15.98
C VAL A 91 15.28 -5.62 16.75
N ALA A 92 16.41 -4.95 16.52
CA ALA A 92 16.77 -3.73 17.24
C ALA A 92 17.38 -2.67 16.32
N GLU A 93 17.19 -1.40 16.73
CA GLU A 93 17.93 -0.29 16.15
C GLU A 93 19.32 -0.20 16.79
N LYS A 94 20.34 0.02 15.95
CA LYS A 94 21.75 0.15 16.34
C LYS A 94 22.36 1.40 15.76
N ARG A 95 23.46 1.87 16.37
CA ARG A 95 24.26 2.99 15.87
C ARG A 95 25.74 2.64 15.88
N TYR A 96 26.42 2.94 14.78
CA TYR A 96 27.86 2.72 14.62
C TYR A 96 28.51 4.00 14.10
N SER A 97 29.61 4.40 14.74
CA SER A 97 30.44 5.53 14.31
C SER A 97 31.81 5.00 13.92
N PHE A 98 32.32 5.40 12.77
CA PHE A 98 33.58 4.94 12.19
C PHE A 98 34.13 5.98 11.21
N ARG A 99 35.39 5.83 10.80
CA ARG A 99 36.03 6.64 9.76
C ARG A 99 36.05 5.90 8.42
N PRO A 100 36.18 6.59 7.27
CA PRO A 100 36.22 5.94 5.95
C PRO A 100 37.31 4.85 5.82
N ASN A 101 38.48 5.04 6.47
CA ASN A 101 39.56 4.05 6.46
C ASN A 101 39.33 2.83 7.38
N GLU A 102 38.26 2.85 8.16
CA GLU A 102 37.83 1.72 9.01
C GLU A 102 36.78 0.84 8.35
N ILE A 103 36.56 0.96 7.03
CA ILE A 103 35.65 0.16 6.25
C ILE A 103 36.45 -0.86 5.43
N GLY A 104 35.94 -2.09 5.37
CA GLY A 104 36.50 -3.14 4.54
C GLY A 104 37.51 -4.05 5.28
N GLY A 105 38.10 -4.99 4.56
CA GLY A 105 39.04 -5.93 5.10
C GLY A 105 38.44 -6.75 6.26
N ARG A 106 39.13 -6.67 7.43
CA ARG A 106 38.73 -7.35 8.68
C ARG A 106 38.08 -6.39 9.68
N ASN A 107 37.82 -5.15 9.30
CA ASN A 107 37.11 -4.19 10.15
C ASN A 107 35.66 -4.61 10.36
N LEU A 108 35.07 -4.19 11.48
CA LEU A 108 33.69 -4.51 11.84
C LEU A 108 32.73 -4.17 10.68
N ILE A 109 32.80 -2.94 10.17
CA ILE A 109 32.04 -2.54 8.97
C ILE A 109 32.82 -3.02 7.75
N ASN A 110 32.31 -4.06 7.10
CA ASN A 110 32.97 -4.64 5.92
C ASN A 110 32.65 -3.89 4.62
N GLY A 111 31.47 -3.29 4.54
CA GLY A 111 30.98 -2.50 3.41
C GLY A 111 29.46 -2.55 3.28
N PHE A 112 28.98 -1.98 2.18
CA PHE A 112 27.57 -1.73 1.94
C PHE A 112 27.14 -2.26 0.57
N GLY A 113 26.13 -3.13 0.57
CA GLY A 113 25.42 -3.51 -0.64
C GLY A 113 24.31 -2.50 -0.91
N ARG A 114 24.29 -1.86 -2.08
CA ARG A 114 23.27 -0.89 -2.46
C ARG A 114 22.20 -1.55 -3.31
N PRO A 115 20.97 -1.70 -2.79
CA PRO A 115 19.86 -2.29 -3.52
C PRO A 115 19.51 -1.51 -4.80
N THR A 116 18.87 -2.18 -5.77
CA THR A 116 18.43 -1.58 -7.03
C THR A 116 17.01 -1.03 -6.88
N TYR A 117 16.89 0.14 -6.28
CA TYR A 117 15.61 0.82 -6.11
C TYR A 117 15.04 1.35 -7.43
N GLY A 118 13.72 1.34 -7.56
CA GLY A 118 13.01 1.84 -8.74
C GLY A 118 11.54 1.45 -8.77
N SER A 119 10.82 1.91 -9.79
CA SER A 119 9.39 1.65 -9.97
C SER A 119 9.02 0.16 -10.04
N ASP A 120 9.95 -0.67 -10.50
CA ASP A 120 9.73 -2.12 -10.63
C ASP A 120 10.08 -2.90 -9.36
N THR A 121 10.60 -2.25 -8.33
CA THR A 121 11.04 -2.87 -7.08
C THR A 121 10.31 -2.27 -5.88
N CYS A 122 10.97 -1.41 -5.12
CA CYS A 122 10.35 -0.56 -4.10
C CYS A 122 11.20 0.70 -3.85
N ALA A 123 10.66 1.67 -3.11
CA ALA A 123 11.39 2.85 -2.70
C ALA A 123 12.23 2.59 -1.44
N ILE A 124 13.28 3.40 -1.25
CA ILE A 124 14.13 3.36 -0.04
C ILE A 124 13.29 3.49 1.24
N ALA A 125 12.35 4.44 1.25
CA ALA A 125 11.49 4.69 2.41
C ALA A 125 10.64 3.46 2.78
N GLU A 126 10.21 2.68 1.81
CA GLU A 126 9.41 1.47 2.02
C GLU A 126 10.22 0.35 2.65
N LEU A 127 11.46 0.14 2.22
CA LEU A 127 12.36 -0.83 2.86
C LEU A 127 12.67 -0.42 4.31
N ILE A 128 12.98 0.86 4.54
CA ILE A 128 13.25 1.38 5.88
C ILE A 128 12.00 1.24 6.77
N ALA A 129 10.81 1.53 6.26
CA ALA A 129 9.56 1.39 7.00
C ALA A 129 9.30 -0.09 7.37
N ALA A 130 9.47 -1.03 6.43
CA ALA A 130 9.31 -2.45 6.68
C ALA A 130 10.27 -2.96 7.79
N ALA A 131 11.52 -2.50 7.77
CA ALA A 131 12.49 -2.85 8.81
C ALA A 131 12.14 -2.25 10.18
N LYS A 132 11.80 -0.96 10.23
CA LYS A 132 11.44 -0.27 11.48
C LYS A 132 10.17 -0.81 12.11
N ALA A 133 9.21 -1.25 11.30
CA ALA A 133 7.98 -1.87 11.78
C ALA A 133 8.24 -3.11 12.63
N GLU A 134 9.39 -3.76 12.53
CA GLU A 134 9.71 -4.96 13.27
C GLU A 134 10.56 -4.71 14.54
N ILE A 135 10.99 -3.50 14.80
CA ILE A 135 11.75 -3.20 16.03
C ILE A 135 10.97 -3.66 17.27
N GLY A 136 11.65 -4.36 18.17
CA GLY A 136 11.06 -4.98 19.35
C GLY A 136 10.54 -6.41 19.14
N TYR A 137 10.64 -6.95 17.92
CA TYR A 137 10.38 -8.37 17.69
C TYR A 137 11.45 -9.21 18.40
N VAL A 138 11.02 -10.28 19.11
CA VAL A 138 11.91 -11.26 19.74
C VAL A 138 11.69 -12.64 19.14
N GLU A 139 12.76 -13.44 19.03
CA GLU A 139 12.63 -14.83 18.64
C GLU A 139 11.83 -15.63 19.66
N LYS A 140 11.26 -16.74 19.25
CA LYS A 140 10.31 -17.52 20.03
C LYS A 140 10.95 -18.78 20.58
N ALA A 141 10.41 -19.25 21.71
CA ALA A 141 10.78 -20.55 22.29
C ALA A 141 10.29 -21.73 21.41
N SER A 142 9.31 -21.52 20.55
CA SER A 142 8.73 -22.53 19.66
C SER A 142 8.07 -21.86 18.44
N ALA A 143 7.58 -22.65 17.50
CA ALA A 143 6.83 -22.18 16.34
C ALA A 143 5.44 -21.60 16.65
N ALA A 144 5.11 -21.33 17.93
CA ALA A 144 3.86 -20.70 18.34
C ALA A 144 3.99 -19.17 18.41
N GLN A 145 2.88 -18.45 18.12
CA GLN A 145 2.78 -16.99 18.25
C GLN A 145 3.83 -16.19 17.46
N LEU A 146 4.25 -16.70 16.32
CA LEU A 146 5.33 -16.11 15.50
C LEU A 146 5.01 -14.68 15.03
N ASP A 147 3.73 -14.33 14.85
CA ASP A 147 3.31 -13.01 14.37
C ASP A 147 3.22 -11.96 15.48
N GLN A 148 3.27 -12.36 16.74
CA GLN A 148 3.24 -11.45 17.89
C GLN A 148 4.66 -11.04 18.29
N LYS A 149 4.95 -9.75 18.33
CA LYS A 149 6.33 -9.25 18.51
C LYS A 149 7.02 -9.75 19.77
N SER A 150 6.38 -9.70 20.92
CA SER A 150 6.97 -9.95 22.24
C SER A 150 6.51 -11.23 22.92
N ALA A 151 5.51 -11.93 22.38
CA ALA A 151 4.99 -13.16 22.97
C ALA A 151 5.95 -14.33 22.81
N ASN A 152 5.88 -15.32 23.73
CA ASN A 152 6.62 -16.58 23.69
C ASN A 152 8.16 -16.39 23.45
N PRO A 153 8.84 -15.49 24.19
CA PRO A 153 10.27 -15.25 23.96
C PRO A 153 11.11 -16.49 24.27
N GLY A 154 12.15 -16.70 23.49
CA GLY A 154 13.06 -17.85 23.66
C GLY A 154 14.37 -17.67 22.93
N ALA A 155 15.18 -18.72 22.83
CA ALA A 155 16.49 -18.75 22.21
C ALA A 155 16.60 -19.85 21.11
N GLY A 156 15.49 -20.23 20.51
CA GLY A 156 15.44 -21.31 19.52
C GLY A 156 15.50 -20.86 18.07
N ASN A 157 15.72 -19.58 17.81
CA ASN A 157 15.68 -18.98 16.45
C ASN A 157 14.33 -19.21 15.70
N PHE A 158 13.24 -19.50 16.41
CA PHE A 158 11.91 -19.56 15.81
C PHE A 158 11.42 -18.15 15.55
N THR A 159 11.17 -17.82 14.30
CA THR A 159 10.71 -16.47 13.90
C THR A 159 9.71 -16.55 12.74
N LYS A 160 8.84 -15.53 12.60
CA LYS A 160 8.01 -15.42 11.38
C LYS A 160 8.86 -15.29 10.11
N PHE A 161 10.05 -14.71 10.22
CA PHE A 161 10.99 -14.56 9.11
C PHE A 161 11.56 -15.91 8.67
N GLY A 162 12.00 -16.75 9.64
CA GLY A 162 12.45 -18.13 9.40
C GLY A 162 11.35 -18.99 8.79
N LYS A 163 10.14 -18.92 9.35
CA LYS A 163 8.96 -19.60 8.81
C LYS A 163 8.66 -19.18 7.36
N TRP A 164 8.67 -17.88 7.07
CA TRP A 164 8.47 -17.36 5.72
C TRP A 164 9.54 -17.87 4.74
N PHE A 165 10.79 -17.93 5.18
CA PHE A 165 11.91 -18.38 4.36
C PHE A 165 11.98 -19.91 4.21
N GLY A 166 11.29 -20.65 5.09
CA GLY A 166 11.36 -22.12 5.16
C GLY A 166 12.58 -22.64 5.92
N LEU A 167 13.19 -21.84 6.80
CA LEU A 167 14.36 -22.16 7.62
C LEU A 167 14.16 -21.72 9.08
N ASP A 168 13.31 -22.43 9.82
CA ASP A 168 13.17 -22.23 11.24
C ASP A 168 14.38 -22.75 12.04
N GLY A 169 14.64 -22.17 13.20
CA GLY A 169 15.72 -22.59 14.11
C GLY A 169 17.13 -22.25 13.62
N GLN A 170 17.28 -21.38 12.63
CA GLN A 170 18.57 -20.98 12.08
C GLN A 170 18.84 -19.49 12.35
N PRO A 171 20.14 -19.05 12.39
CA PRO A 171 20.47 -17.62 12.49
C PRO A 171 19.77 -16.82 11.39
N TRP A 172 19.03 -15.78 11.76
CA TRP A 172 18.05 -15.15 10.89
C TRP A 172 18.34 -13.69 10.52
N CYS A 173 19.54 -13.15 10.75
CA CYS A 173 19.87 -11.78 10.38
C CYS A 173 19.73 -11.51 8.87
N GLN A 174 20.23 -12.41 8.01
CA GLN A 174 20.10 -12.27 6.55
C GLN A 174 18.69 -12.61 6.08
N ILE A 175 18.02 -13.56 6.73
CA ILE A 175 16.61 -13.89 6.47
C ILE A 175 15.72 -12.67 6.76
N PHE A 176 15.98 -11.94 7.86
CA PHE A 176 15.28 -10.72 8.20
C PHE A 176 15.39 -9.65 7.10
N VAL A 177 16.60 -9.41 6.58
CA VAL A 177 16.79 -8.48 5.44
C VAL A 177 16.00 -8.94 4.22
N SER A 178 16.05 -10.22 3.88
CA SER A 178 15.31 -10.81 2.77
C SER A 178 13.79 -10.62 2.93
N TRP A 179 13.27 -10.83 4.15
CA TRP A 179 11.87 -10.63 4.48
C TRP A 179 11.45 -9.15 4.40
N CYS A 180 12.26 -8.23 4.91
CA CYS A 180 11.99 -6.79 4.81
C CYS A 180 11.90 -6.34 3.34
N VAL A 181 12.79 -6.82 2.49
CA VAL A 181 12.78 -6.54 1.05
C VAL A 181 11.51 -7.10 0.38
N TYR A 182 11.16 -8.35 0.67
CA TYR A 182 9.92 -8.95 0.15
C TYR A 182 8.69 -8.14 0.56
N THR A 183 8.58 -7.78 1.84
CA THR A 183 7.45 -7.03 2.40
C THR A 183 7.36 -5.63 1.79
N ALA A 184 8.49 -4.92 1.64
CA ALA A 184 8.55 -3.61 1.00
C ALA A 184 8.09 -3.67 -0.47
N CYS A 185 8.59 -4.65 -1.24
CA CYS A 185 8.18 -4.82 -2.63
C CYS A 185 6.71 -5.24 -2.78
N ALA A 186 6.18 -6.04 -1.85
CA ALA A 186 4.76 -6.39 -1.83
C ALA A 186 3.88 -5.15 -1.57
N ALA A 187 4.24 -4.33 -0.58
CA ALA A 187 3.53 -3.10 -0.26
C ALA A 187 3.63 -2.05 -1.39
N HIS A 188 4.79 -1.94 -2.06
CA HIS A 188 4.97 -1.07 -3.21
C HIS A 188 4.03 -1.45 -4.35
N ARG A 189 3.97 -2.74 -4.69
CA ARG A 189 3.09 -3.24 -5.74
C ARG A 189 1.61 -3.07 -5.41
N ALA A 190 1.22 -3.34 -4.16
CA ALA A 190 -0.15 -3.09 -3.72
C ALA A 190 -0.53 -1.61 -3.96
N ARG A 191 0.35 -0.66 -3.60
CA ARG A 191 0.12 0.77 -3.84
C ARG A 191 0.15 1.18 -5.32
N ALA A 192 1.02 0.60 -6.11
CA ALA A 192 1.08 0.87 -7.56
C ALA A 192 -0.17 0.44 -8.31
N HIS A 193 -1.00 -0.41 -7.69
CA HIS A 193 -2.27 -0.88 -8.24
C HIS A 193 -3.48 -0.30 -7.50
N THR A 194 -3.31 0.65 -6.56
CA THR A 194 -4.44 1.36 -5.93
C THR A 194 -4.96 2.49 -6.81
N GLY A 195 -6.24 2.79 -6.65
CA GLY A 195 -6.89 3.86 -7.42
C GLY A 195 -7.47 3.38 -8.75
N TRP A 196 -7.77 4.34 -9.61
CA TRP A 196 -8.35 4.10 -10.93
C TRP A 196 -7.34 3.51 -11.90
N GLN A 197 -7.74 2.47 -12.61
CA GLN A 197 -6.94 1.78 -13.62
C GLN A 197 -7.76 1.64 -14.90
N GLN A 198 -7.23 2.15 -16.01
CA GLN A 198 -7.84 1.95 -17.33
C GLN A 198 -7.32 0.65 -17.94
N THR A 199 -8.22 -0.21 -18.35
CA THR A 199 -7.95 -1.47 -19.06
C THR A 199 -8.53 -1.42 -20.47
N ALA A 200 -8.24 -2.41 -21.28
CA ALA A 200 -8.88 -2.55 -22.59
C ALA A 200 -10.42 -2.77 -22.50
N ALA A 201 -10.91 -3.27 -21.36
CA ALA A 201 -12.32 -3.54 -21.12
C ALA A 201 -13.08 -2.36 -20.47
N GLY A 202 -12.38 -1.39 -19.88
CA GLY A 202 -12.96 -0.25 -19.15
C GLY A 202 -12.17 0.14 -17.92
N TRP A 203 -12.77 0.97 -17.08
CA TRP A 203 -12.16 1.43 -15.82
C TRP A 203 -12.44 0.46 -14.68
N MET A 204 -11.44 0.25 -13.85
CA MET A 204 -11.49 -0.53 -12.60
C MET A 204 -10.93 0.31 -11.45
N TYR A 205 -11.28 -0.04 -10.22
CA TYR A 205 -10.73 0.62 -9.04
C TYR A 205 -10.24 -0.40 -8.02
N THR A 206 -9.03 -0.17 -7.51
CA THR A 206 -8.45 -0.94 -6.42
C THR A 206 -8.34 -0.05 -5.18
N ASP A 207 -8.87 -0.49 -4.05
CA ASP A 207 -8.85 0.25 -2.79
C ASP A 207 -7.46 0.29 -2.15
N GLU A 208 -7.31 1.03 -1.04
CA GLU A 208 -6.05 1.21 -0.33
C GLU A 208 -5.47 -0.11 0.24
N THR A 209 -6.28 -1.14 0.35
CA THR A 209 -5.84 -2.47 0.80
C THR A 209 -5.30 -3.34 -0.33
N GLY A 210 -5.43 -2.89 -1.58
CA GLY A 210 -5.10 -3.64 -2.78
C GLY A 210 -6.22 -4.54 -3.28
N ARG A 211 -7.47 -4.40 -2.75
CA ARG A 211 -8.65 -5.14 -3.19
C ARG A 211 -9.31 -4.44 -4.37
N GLN A 212 -9.49 -5.13 -5.47
CA GLN A 212 -10.28 -4.64 -6.58
C GLN A 212 -11.78 -4.64 -6.22
N LEU A 213 -12.47 -3.52 -6.48
CA LEU A 213 -13.90 -3.40 -6.26
C LEU A 213 -14.67 -4.17 -7.34
N ALA A 214 -15.69 -4.94 -6.95
CA ALA A 214 -16.55 -5.68 -7.86
C ALA A 214 -17.90 -5.98 -7.20
N SER A 215 -18.98 -5.91 -7.97
CA SER A 215 -20.37 -6.15 -7.52
C SER A 215 -20.78 -5.26 -6.34
N GLU A 216 -20.31 -4.04 -6.29
CA GLU A 216 -20.54 -3.12 -5.16
C GLU A 216 -20.58 -1.66 -5.57
N TRP A 217 -21.15 -0.83 -4.69
CA TRP A 217 -21.04 0.62 -4.74
C TRP A 217 -19.84 1.09 -3.95
N ALA A 218 -19.18 2.15 -4.42
CA ALA A 218 -18.08 2.78 -3.69
C ALA A 218 -18.14 4.31 -3.77
N HIS A 219 -17.88 4.95 -2.63
CA HIS A 219 -17.73 6.40 -2.56
C HIS A 219 -16.28 6.79 -2.71
N ILE A 220 -15.90 7.33 -3.87
CA ILE A 220 -14.51 7.62 -4.23
C ILE A 220 -14.39 9.11 -4.54
N SER A 221 -13.51 9.80 -3.82
CA SER A 221 -13.24 11.24 -4.02
C SER A 221 -14.50 12.12 -4.05
N GLY A 222 -15.47 11.82 -3.19
CA GLY A 222 -16.71 12.62 -3.04
C GLY A 222 -17.85 12.24 -4.00
N ARG A 223 -17.70 11.18 -4.82
CA ARG A 223 -18.73 10.71 -5.74
C ARG A 223 -18.98 9.21 -5.59
N TRP A 224 -20.20 8.78 -5.87
CA TRP A 224 -20.57 7.37 -5.88
C TRP A 224 -20.34 6.76 -7.27
N TYR A 225 -19.81 5.55 -7.29
CA TYR A 225 -19.57 4.71 -8.46
C TYR A 225 -20.10 3.31 -8.19
N ALA A 226 -20.46 2.58 -9.23
CA ALA A 226 -20.87 1.18 -9.14
C ALA A 226 -19.98 0.33 -10.05
N PHE A 227 -19.69 -0.89 -9.62
CA PHE A 227 -18.86 -1.85 -10.32
C PHE A 227 -19.62 -3.13 -10.60
N ASP A 228 -19.44 -3.69 -11.78
CA ASP A 228 -20.03 -4.97 -12.17
C ASP A 228 -19.30 -6.17 -11.50
N ASN A 229 -19.73 -7.39 -11.82
CA ASN A 229 -19.13 -8.61 -11.27
C ASN A 229 -17.70 -8.89 -11.78
N ALA A 230 -17.28 -8.29 -12.89
CA ALA A 230 -15.92 -8.34 -13.40
C ALA A 230 -15.02 -7.22 -12.80
N GLY A 231 -15.59 -6.33 -11.98
CA GLY A 231 -14.92 -5.18 -11.39
C GLY A 231 -14.79 -3.99 -12.35
N LEU A 232 -15.55 -3.97 -13.44
CA LEU A 232 -15.59 -2.83 -14.35
C LEU A 232 -16.55 -1.76 -13.83
N MET A 233 -16.12 -0.50 -13.87
CA MET A 233 -16.97 0.64 -13.53
C MET A 233 -18.13 0.76 -14.51
N LEU A 234 -19.33 0.83 -13.99
CA LEU A 234 -20.52 1.11 -14.78
C LEU A 234 -20.56 2.59 -15.20
N HIS A 235 -20.96 2.87 -16.44
CA HIS A 235 -21.10 4.23 -16.98
C HIS A 235 -22.16 4.27 -18.08
N ASP A 236 -22.74 5.43 -18.31
CA ASP A 236 -23.79 5.67 -19.31
C ASP A 236 -24.95 4.66 -19.20
N VAL A 237 -25.37 4.32 -17.97
CA VAL A 237 -26.33 3.24 -17.75
C VAL A 237 -27.27 3.51 -16.57
N TRP A 238 -28.52 3.11 -16.74
CA TRP A 238 -29.45 2.96 -15.62
C TRP A 238 -29.14 1.71 -14.82
N PHE A 239 -29.01 1.87 -13.51
CA PHE A 239 -28.66 0.78 -12.59
C PHE A 239 -29.74 0.60 -11.52
N TRP A 240 -30.28 -0.61 -11.43
CA TRP A 240 -31.22 -1.00 -10.36
C TRP A 240 -30.48 -1.55 -9.15
N SER A 241 -30.60 -0.89 -8.00
CA SER A 241 -29.89 -1.30 -6.77
C SER A 241 -30.75 -2.13 -5.80
N GLY A 242 -31.88 -2.63 -6.22
CA GLY A 242 -32.84 -3.34 -5.37
C GLY A 242 -33.84 -2.43 -4.66
N SER A 243 -33.54 -1.15 -4.47
CA SER A 243 -34.43 -0.14 -3.88
C SER A 243 -34.96 0.88 -4.89
N GLY A 244 -34.33 1.01 -6.05
CA GLY A 244 -34.73 1.93 -7.09
C GLY A 244 -33.66 2.14 -8.15
N TRP A 245 -33.98 3.00 -9.13
CA TRP A 245 -33.13 3.30 -10.25
C TRP A 245 -32.18 4.45 -9.97
N TYR A 246 -30.93 4.29 -10.38
CA TYR A 246 -29.87 5.29 -10.37
C TYR A 246 -29.27 5.41 -11.77
N TYR A 247 -28.67 6.53 -12.11
CA TYR A 247 -27.95 6.69 -13.36
C TYR A 247 -26.48 6.97 -13.14
N LEU A 248 -25.62 6.17 -13.76
CA LEU A 248 -24.17 6.36 -13.81
C LEU A 248 -23.84 7.12 -15.11
N ALA A 249 -23.25 8.30 -14.99
CA ALA A 249 -22.90 9.13 -16.12
C ALA A 249 -21.72 8.57 -16.95
N GLY A 250 -21.36 9.21 -18.05
CA GLY A 250 -20.27 8.78 -18.92
C GLY A 250 -18.90 8.71 -18.25
N ASP A 251 -18.69 9.45 -17.16
CA ASP A 251 -17.52 9.37 -16.31
C ASP A 251 -17.67 8.34 -15.15
N GLY A 252 -18.74 7.57 -15.14
CA GLY A 252 -19.09 6.56 -14.14
C GLY A 252 -19.69 7.10 -12.85
N GLY A 253 -19.67 8.42 -12.63
CA GLY A 253 -20.21 9.00 -11.41
C GLY A 253 -21.72 8.98 -11.37
N MET A 254 -22.31 8.59 -10.23
CA MET A 254 -23.75 8.64 -9.99
C MET A 254 -24.26 10.07 -10.08
N LEU A 255 -25.31 10.29 -10.86
CA LEU A 255 -26.02 11.58 -10.93
C LEU A 255 -26.87 11.77 -9.68
N SER A 256 -26.94 13.02 -9.19
CA SER A 256 -27.80 13.40 -8.06
C SER A 256 -28.19 14.89 -8.14
N SER A 257 -29.34 15.24 -7.60
CA SER A 257 -29.89 16.61 -7.55
C SER A 257 -29.96 17.28 -8.92
N GLN A 258 -30.28 16.53 -9.98
CA GLN A 258 -30.31 17.08 -11.34
C GLN A 258 -31.27 16.37 -12.27
N TRP A 259 -31.61 17.08 -13.36
CA TRP A 259 -32.36 16.52 -14.48
C TRP A 259 -31.41 15.74 -15.41
N LEU A 260 -31.95 14.67 -15.97
CA LEU A 260 -31.32 13.84 -16.99
C LEU A 260 -32.26 13.73 -18.21
N GLU A 261 -31.76 14.11 -19.38
CA GLU A 261 -32.37 13.76 -20.62
C GLU A 261 -31.88 12.40 -21.11
N TYR A 262 -32.78 11.46 -21.29
CA TYR A 262 -32.47 10.12 -21.76
C TYR A 262 -33.55 9.60 -22.69
N GLU A 263 -33.20 9.19 -23.91
CA GLU A 263 -34.10 8.68 -24.94
C GLU A 263 -35.32 9.58 -25.19
N GLY A 264 -35.11 10.91 -25.21
CA GLY A 264 -36.15 11.90 -25.48
C GLY A 264 -37.12 12.17 -24.31
N HIS A 265 -36.84 11.65 -23.13
CA HIS A 265 -37.59 11.92 -21.90
C HIS A 265 -36.70 12.61 -20.87
N GLN A 266 -37.32 13.38 -19.98
CA GLN A 266 -36.67 14.02 -18.86
C GLN A 266 -36.94 13.24 -17.57
N TYR A 267 -35.89 12.95 -16.82
CA TYR A 267 -35.90 12.27 -15.52
C TYR A 267 -35.26 13.16 -14.46
N TYR A 268 -35.61 12.97 -13.21
CA TYR A 268 -34.97 13.69 -12.12
C TYR A 268 -34.29 12.71 -11.12
N LEU A 269 -33.00 12.92 -10.87
CA LEU A 269 -32.26 12.19 -9.85
C LEU A 269 -32.25 13.03 -8.57
N THR A 270 -32.77 12.48 -7.48
CA THR A 270 -32.89 13.13 -6.17
C THR A 270 -31.52 13.42 -5.54
N ALA A 271 -31.47 14.04 -4.38
CA ALA A 271 -30.22 14.28 -3.66
C ALA A 271 -29.47 12.99 -3.28
N THR A 272 -30.18 11.89 -3.14
CA THR A 272 -29.59 10.56 -2.88
C THR A 272 -29.20 9.82 -4.18
N GLY A 273 -29.45 10.41 -5.34
CA GLY A 273 -29.22 9.80 -6.64
C GLY A 273 -30.36 8.89 -7.12
N LEU A 274 -31.38 8.67 -6.31
CA LEU A 274 -32.54 7.86 -6.67
C LEU A 274 -33.37 8.60 -7.73
N MET A 275 -33.84 7.88 -8.77
CA MET A 275 -34.78 8.42 -9.74
C MET A 275 -36.12 8.72 -9.06
N ALA A 276 -36.64 9.95 -9.20
CA ALA A 276 -37.94 10.33 -8.70
C ALA A 276 -39.02 9.57 -9.45
N GLN A 277 -40.10 9.16 -8.78
CA GLN A 277 -41.26 8.51 -9.34
C GLN A 277 -42.52 8.93 -8.57
N SER A 278 -43.63 9.13 -9.26
CA SER A 278 -44.91 9.51 -8.68
C SER A 278 -44.84 10.70 -7.70
N ALA A 279 -43.98 11.67 -7.98
CA ALA A 279 -43.64 12.75 -7.06
C ALA A 279 -43.46 14.08 -7.80
N TYR A 280 -43.47 15.18 -7.03
CA TYR A 280 -43.15 16.50 -7.55
C TYR A 280 -41.70 16.87 -7.26
N VAL A 281 -41.04 17.48 -8.22
CA VAL A 281 -39.70 18.09 -8.07
C VAL A 281 -39.86 19.60 -7.95
N ARG A 282 -39.36 20.18 -6.86
CA ARG A 282 -39.34 21.62 -6.69
C ARG A 282 -38.22 22.24 -7.53
N GLY A 283 -38.57 23.20 -8.36
CA GLY A 283 -37.63 23.98 -9.15
C GLY A 283 -38.01 25.46 -9.20
N VAL A 284 -37.44 26.17 -10.18
CA VAL A 284 -37.74 27.56 -10.46
C VAL A 284 -38.17 27.66 -11.91
N GLN A 285 -39.32 28.23 -12.16
CA GLN A 285 -39.78 28.47 -13.53
C GLN A 285 -38.95 29.60 -14.16
N PRO A 286 -38.24 29.35 -15.26
CA PRO A 286 -37.33 30.36 -15.87
C PRO A 286 -38.07 31.64 -16.32
N SER A 287 -39.35 31.54 -16.66
CA SER A 287 -40.14 32.66 -17.19
C SER A 287 -40.74 33.57 -16.12
N VAL A 288 -40.73 33.24 -14.84
CA VAL A 288 -41.45 33.95 -13.74
C VAL A 288 -40.50 34.42 -12.63
N GLY A 289 -39.23 34.64 -12.92
CA GLY A 289 -38.33 35.36 -12.03
C GLY A 289 -38.10 34.75 -10.65
N GLY A 290 -38.04 33.45 -10.52
CA GLY A 290 -37.60 32.77 -9.29
C GLY A 290 -38.73 32.32 -8.34
N ALA A 291 -39.98 32.36 -8.75
CA ALA A 291 -41.09 31.76 -8.00
C ALA A 291 -40.96 30.22 -7.96
N PRO A 292 -41.30 29.59 -6.83
CA PRO A 292 -41.31 28.15 -6.75
C PRO A 292 -42.27 27.51 -7.79
N TYR A 293 -41.82 26.47 -8.44
CA TYR A 293 -42.59 25.70 -9.42
C TYR A 293 -42.41 24.22 -9.16
N TYR A 294 -43.40 23.37 -9.44
CA TYR A 294 -43.39 21.96 -9.14
C TYR A 294 -43.62 21.17 -10.42
N TYR A 295 -42.64 20.38 -10.79
CA TYR A 295 -42.62 19.52 -11.96
C TYR A 295 -43.05 18.11 -11.56
N TYR A 296 -44.05 17.54 -12.21
CA TYR A 296 -44.53 16.22 -11.87
C TYR A 296 -43.76 15.13 -12.61
N ILE A 297 -43.31 14.13 -11.85
CA ILE A 297 -42.68 12.92 -12.36
C ILE A 297 -43.68 11.77 -12.23
N ASP A 298 -43.96 11.07 -13.33
CA ASP A 298 -44.89 9.96 -13.39
C ASP A 298 -44.38 8.67 -12.70
N ASP A 299 -45.13 7.60 -12.72
CA ASP A 299 -44.76 6.31 -12.13
C ASP A 299 -43.66 5.58 -12.89
N GLN A 300 -43.32 6.01 -14.11
CA GLN A 300 -42.17 5.52 -14.89
C GLN A 300 -40.90 6.40 -14.71
N GLY A 301 -40.98 7.43 -13.88
CA GLY A 301 -39.87 8.37 -13.63
C GLY A 301 -39.74 9.48 -14.68
N ARG A 302 -40.70 9.63 -15.59
CA ARG A 302 -40.68 10.62 -16.68
C ARG A 302 -41.38 11.90 -16.26
N TRP A 303 -40.86 13.03 -16.67
CA TRP A 303 -41.53 14.31 -16.50
C TRP A 303 -42.84 14.36 -17.31
N ASP A 304 -43.95 14.64 -16.63
CA ASP A 304 -45.27 14.89 -17.22
C ASP A 304 -45.64 16.36 -17.01
N SER A 305 -45.36 17.20 -18.02
CA SER A 305 -45.60 18.64 -17.98
C SER A 305 -47.07 19.01 -17.89
N SER A 306 -48.00 18.10 -18.19
CA SER A 306 -49.44 18.36 -18.07
C SER A 306 -49.93 18.49 -16.62
N ARG A 307 -49.11 18.05 -15.66
CA ARG A 307 -49.41 18.07 -14.22
C ARG A 307 -48.55 19.08 -13.44
N ASP A 308 -47.76 19.87 -14.11
CA ASP A 308 -46.93 20.90 -13.48
C ASP A 308 -47.81 22.01 -12.85
N THR A 309 -47.32 22.58 -11.74
CA THR A 309 -48.09 23.54 -10.95
C THR A 309 -47.26 24.55 -10.18
N GLU A 310 -47.80 25.74 -9.89
CA GLU A 310 -47.20 26.74 -9.05
C GLU A 310 -47.35 26.44 -7.54
N GLN A 311 -48.28 25.56 -7.17
CA GLN A 311 -48.55 25.18 -5.78
C GLN A 311 -48.58 23.66 -5.66
N LEU A 312 -47.81 23.13 -4.70
CA LEU A 312 -47.78 21.70 -4.44
C LEU A 312 -49.20 21.23 -4.03
N PRO A 313 -49.79 20.25 -4.73
CA PRO A 313 -51.11 19.74 -4.36
C PRO A 313 -51.12 19.14 -2.95
N ALA A 314 -52.24 19.31 -2.24
CA ALA A 314 -52.36 18.79 -0.88
C ALA A 314 -52.19 17.25 -0.85
N GLY A 315 -51.28 16.78 -0.01
CA GLY A 315 -50.93 15.36 0.12
C GLY A 315 -50.01 14.80 -0.97
N ALA A 316 -49.50 15.65 -1.88
CA ALA A 316 -48.56 15.21 -2.91
C ALA A 316 -47.16 14.95 -2.29
N GLU A 317 -46.46 13.95 -2.82
CA GLU A 317 -45.09 13.64 -2.43
C GLU A 317 -44.13 14.58 -3.14
N LEU A 318 -43.12 15.06 -2.37
CA LEU A 318 -42.02 15.85 -2.91
C LEU A 318 -40.79 14.98 -3.00
N ALA A 319 -40.19 14.86 -4.19
CA ALA A 319 -38.92 14.18 -4.39
C ALA A 319 -37.80 14.91 -3.63
N ARG A 320 -37.06 14.19 -2.80
CA ARG A 320 -36.02 14.70 -1.90
C ARG A 320 -34.62 14.23 -2.30
#